data_a8d0aaf8aa805010f57dd01efaa7adcc
#
_entry.id   a8d0aaf8aa805010f57dd01efaa7adcc
#
_cell.length_a   1.000
_cell.length_b   1.000
_cell.length_c   1.000
_cell.angle_alpha   90.00
_cell.angle_beta   90.00
_cell.angle_gamma   90.00
#
_symmetry.space_group_name_H-M   'P 1'
#
loop_
_entity.id
_entity.type
_entity.pdbx_description
1 polymer ?
#
loop_
_entity_poly.entity_id
_entity_poly.type
_entity_poly.pdbx_seq_one_letter_code
_entity_poly.pdbx_strand_id
1 'polypeptide(L)'
;MRQELINDFLDYLTHERAYSPHTVLNYGIDLREFAAHLANKEESLELHRADADLVRGWAMELMASGRKATSVNRKLSSLRSFYKYLLKKGEIEVSPMQNINGPKKAKPLPQFVREADMDRLLDKTSAPATWQEARDRLIIQLFYETGIRLSELVGLNVGDVDFYRKAIKVTGKRNKQRIIPIGDGLVQNLKEYVETLPSPPCEGGESFIEGSSSLEGWGESSLFVTDKGTRVYPGWVYRLVRKSLSQAVTLKKRSPHVLRHTFATAMLNNGAELEAVKELMGHESVGTTQIYTHTTFEELKKAYKQAHPRASINQ
;
A
#
# COMPACT_ATOMS: atom_id res chain seq x y z
N MET A 1 -14.77 30.93 -12.22
CA MET A 1 -15.62 30.35 -11.16
C MET A 1 -15.53 28.81 -11.05
N ARG A 2 -15.80 27.98 -12.11
CA ARG A 2 -15.69 26.50 -12.02
C ARG A 2 -14.31 26.01 -11.55
N GLN A 3 -13.23 26.54 -12.09
CA GLN A 3 -11.87 26.12 -11.78
C GLN A 3 -11.42 26.60 -10.38
N GLU A 4 -11.86 27.74 -9.95
CA GLU A 4 -11.57 28.31 -8.62
C GLU A 4 -12.16 27.43 -7.51
N LEU A 5 -13.46 27.09 -7.59
CA LEU A 5 -14.09 26.19 -6.60
C LEU A 5 -13.40 24.81 -6.49
N ILE A 6 -12.93 24.29 -7.61
CA ILE A 6 -12.15 23.03 -7.60
C ILE A 6 -10.81 23.26 -6.91
N ASN A 7 -10.09 24.34 -7.23
CA ASN A 7 -8.79 24.63 -6.65
C ASN A 7 -8.90 24.86 -5.13
N ASP A 8 -9.86 25.67 -4.68
CA ASP A 8 -10.13 25.91 -3.26
C ASP A 8 -10.43 24.62 -2.51
N PHE A 9 -11.18 23.70 -3.13
CA PHE A 9 -11.44 22.40 -2.54
C PHE A 9 -10.17 21.53 -2.47
N LEU A 10 -9.32 21.54 -3.50
CA LEU A 10 -8.07 20.78 -3.49
C LEU A 10 -7.09 21.33 -2.45
N ASP A 11 -7.04 22.64 -2.27
CA ASP A 11 -6.26 23.31 -1.22
C ASP A 11 -6.79 22.96 0.17
N TYR A 12 -8.11 22.97 0.36
CA TYR A 12 -8.75 22.48 1.59
C TYR A 12 -8.37 21.02 1.91
N LEU A 13 -8.39 20.14 0.90
CA LEU A 13 -7.99 18.73 1.10
C LEU A 13 -6.52 18.60 1.48
N THR A 14 -5.66 19.43 0.89
CA THR A 14 -4.22 19.42 1.12
C THR A 14 -3.87 19.97 2.50
N HIS A 15 -4.33 21.16 2.81
CA HIS A 15 -3.87 21.91 3.98
C HIS A 15 -4.71 21.65 5.24
N GLU A 16 -6.04 21.55 5.12
CA GLU A 16 -6.88 21.33 6.31
C GLU A 16 -7.16 19.84 6.57
N ARG A 17 -7.26 19.01 5.52
CA ARG A 17 -7.60 17.59 5.68
C ARG A 17 -6.41 16.66 5.60
N ALA A 18 -5.23 17.17 5.27
CA ALA A 18 -3.98 16.42 5.12
C ALA A 18 -4.14 15.14 4.26
N TYR A 19 -4.84 15.27 3.13
CA TYR A 19 -4.99 14.16 2.19
C TYR A 19 -3.68 13.94 1.43
N SER A 20 -3.43 12.68 1.05
CA SER A 20 -2.24 12.38 0.26
C SER A 20 -2.27 13.07 -1.11
N PRO A 21 -1.11 13.51 -1.66
CA PRO A 21 -1.05 14.15 -2.99
C PRO A 21 -1.73 13.34 -4.09
N HIS A 22 -1.62 12.02 -4.03
CA HIS A 22 -2.30 11.12 -4.98
C HIS A 22 -3.83 11.18 -4.85
N THR A 23 -4.38 11.31 -3.65
CA THR A 23 -5.84 11.46 -3.45
C THR A 23 -6.31 12.81 -3.97
N VAL A 24 -5.59 13.88 -3.65
CA VAL A 24 -5.91 15.24 -4.13
C VAL A 24 -5.90 15.29 -5.66
N LEU A 25 -4.84 14.74 -6.28
CA LEU A 25 -4.74 14.65 -7.75
C LEU A 25 -5.94 13.92 -8.37
N ASN A 26 -6.29 12.74 -7.83
CA ASN A 26 -7.41 11.96 -8.35
C ASN A 26 -8.76 12.67 -8.18
N TYR A 27 -8.97 13.36 -7.05
CA TYR A 27 -10.18 14.15 -6.83
C TYR A 27 -10.27 15.30 -7.83
N GLY A 28 -9.15 15.99 -8.08
CA GLY A 28 -9.09 17.03 -9.10
C GLY A 28 -9.42 16.54 -10.51
N ILE A 29 -8.90 15.37 -10.90
CA ILE A 29 -9.21 14.73 -12.19
C ILE A 29 -10.71 14.42 -12.28
N ASP A 30 -11.29 13.81 -11.22
CA ASP A 30 -12.69 13.43 -11.22
C ASP A 30 -13.64 14.63 -11.30
N LEU A 31 -13.32 15.71 -10.58
CA LEU A 31 -14.13 16.94 -10.58
C LEU A 31 -14.05 17.67 -11.93
N ARG A 32 -12.87 17.74 -12.54
CA ARG A 32 -12.71 18.33 -13.87
C ARG A 32 -13.45 17.53 -14.95
N GLU A 33 -13.44 16.19 -14.85
CA GLU A 33 -14.20 15.32 -15.75
C GLU A 33 -15.71 15.56 -15.61
N PHE A 34 -16.22 15.73 -14.38
CA PHE A 34 -17.61 16.07 -14.14
C PHE A 34 -17.95 17.50 -14.64
N ALA A 35 -17.08 18.48 -14.40
CA ALA A 35 -17.25 19.84 -14.91
C ALA A 35 -17.32 19.90 -16.45
N ALA A 36 -16.49 19.08 -17.11
CA ALA A 36 -16.55 18.94 -18.57
C ALA A 36 -17.87 18.30 -19.06
N HIS A 37 -18.36 17.28 -18.32
CA HIS A 37 -19.65 16.68 -18.61
C HIS A 37 -20.81 17.71 -18.52
N LEU A 38 -20.83 18.54 -17.46
CA LEU A 38 -21.82 19.59 -17.31
C LEU A 38 -21.74 20.62 -18.46
N ALA A 39 -20.53 21.03 -18.83
CA ALA A 39 -20.34 21.97 -19.93
C ALA A 39 -20.83 21.44 -21.28
N ASN A 40 -20.76 20.13 -21.50
CA ASN A 40 -21.28 19.49 -22.71
C ASN A 40 -22.81 19.41 -22.73
N LYS A 41 -23.47 19.51 -21.56
CA LYS A 41 -24.94 19.55 -21.49
C LYS A 41 -25.47 20.97 -21.67
N GLU A 42 -24.83 21.92 -20.96
CA GLU A 42 -25.15 23.32 -21.01
C GLU A 42 -23.89 24.14 -20.61
N GLU A 43 -23.43 25.01 -21.49
CA GLU A 43 -22.17 25.75 -21.32
C GLU A 43 -22.18 26.64 -20.06
N SER A 44 -23.35 27.16 -19.66
CA SER A 44 -23.55 28.01 -18.48
C SER A 44 -23.63 27.26 -17.17
N LEU A 45 -23.81 25.92 -17.21
CA LEU A 45 -24.08 25.10 -16.01
C LEU A 45 -22.84 24.96 -15.12
N GLU A 46 -22.89 25.53 -13.94
CA GLU A 46 -21.79 25.49 -12.97
C GLU A 46 -21.91 24.34 -11.95
N LEU A 47 -20.78 23.92 -11.38
CA LEU A 47 -20.71 22.79 -10.43
C LEU A 47 -21.65 22.94 -9.23
N HIS A 48 -21.81 24.16 -8.68
CA HIS A 48 -22.68 24.41 -7.55
C HIS A 48 -24.17 24.38 -7.87
N ARG A 49 -24.54 24.46 -9.17
CA ARG A 49 -25.92 24.38 -9.66
C ARG A 49 -26.32 23.00 -10.16
N ALA A 50 -25.40 22.04 -10.15
CA ALA A 50 -25.72 20.67 -10.57
C ALA A 50 -26.69 20.03 -9.60
N ASP A 51 -27.70 19.38 -10.12
CA ASP A 51 -28.70 18.63 -9.37
C ASP A 51 -28.41 17.11 -9.34
N ALA A 52 -29.27 16.36 -8.68
CA ALA A 52 -29.13 14.93 -8.55
C ALA A 52 -29.29 14.18 -9.89
N ASP A 53 -30.07 14.72 -10.84
CA ASP A 53 -30.33 14.07 -12.12
C ASP A 53 -29.11 14.18 -13.05
N LEU A 54 -28.43 15.30 -13.03
CA LEU A 54 -27.15 15.49 -13.72
C LEU A 54 -26.07 14.54 -13.21
N VAL A 55 -25.98 14.35 -11.88
CA VAL A 55 -25.01 13.39 -11.30
C VAL A 55 -25.40 11.95 -11.68
N ARG A 56 -26.67 11.59 -11.65
CA ARG A 56 -27.14 10.25 -12.09
C ARG A 56 -26.84 10.03 -13.57
N GLY A 57 -27.15 11.03 -14.42
CA GLY A 57 -26.89 10.98 -15.84
C GLY A 57 -25.40 10.73 -16.14
N TRP A 58 -24.50 11.47 -15.46
CA TRP A 58 -23.07 11.25 -15.59
C TRP A 58 -22.62 9.83 -15.16
N ALA A 59 -23.14 9.35 -14.02
CA ALA A 59 -22.82 8.00 -13.56
C ALA A 59 -23.29 6.93 -14.56
N MET A 60 -24.48 7.10 -15.18
CA MET A 60 -24.99 6.20 -16.21
C MET A 60 -24.14 6.26 -17.50
N GLU A 61 -23.76 7.44 -17.98
CA GLU A 61 -22.88 7.58 -19.12
C GLU A 61 -21.50 6.94 -18.90
N LEU A 62 -20.92 7.08 -17.70
CA LEU A 62 -19.69 6.40 -17.33
C LEU A 62 -19.84 4.87 -17.36
N MET A 63 -20.97 4.33 -16.91
CA MET A 63 -21.24 2.90 -16.99
C MET A 63 -21.46 2.44 -18.42
N ALA A 64 -22.20 3.20 -19.22
CA ALA A 64 -22.44 2.92 -20.64
C ALA A 64 -21.16 2.95 -21.47
N SER A 65 -20.17 3.82 -21.11
CA SER A 65 -18.84 3.84 -21.72
C SER A 65 -17.93 2.69 -21.31
N GLY A 66 -18.43 1.69 -20.57
CA GLY A 66 -17.67 0.52 -20.13
C GLY A 66 -16.78 0.75 -18.90
N ARG A 67 -16.92 1.86 -18.18
CA ARG A 67 -16.18 2.10 -16.93
C ARG A 67 -16.61 1.11 -15.85
N LYS A 68 -15.66 0.57 -15.10
CA LYS A 68 -15.95 -0.36 -14.00
C LYS A 68 -16.73 0.32 -12.87
N ALA A 69 -17.68 -0.39 -12.28
CA ALA A 69 -18.47 0.09 -11.12
C ALA A 69 -17.58 0.64 -9.98
N THR A 70 -16.39 0.06 -9.76
CA THR A 70 -15.42 0.55 -8.76
C THR A 70 -14.90 1.94 -9.11
N SER A 71 -14.64 2.22 -10.38
CA SER A 71 -14.16 3.54 -10.85
C SER A 71 -15.27 4.59 -10.75
N VAL A 72 -16.50 4.23 -11.17
CA VAL A 72 -17.67 5.12 -11.04
C VAL A 72 -17.94 5.45 -9.57
N ASN A 73 -17.92 4.47 -8.69
CA ASN A 73 -18.11 4.70 -7.25
C ASN A 73 -17.00 5.59 -6.65
N ARG A 74 -15.74 5.47 -7.10
CA ARG A 74 -14.66 6.36 -6.66
C ARG A 74 -14.96 7.81 -7.08
N LYS A 75 -15.36 8.02 -8.33
CA LYS A 75 -15.74 9.34 -8.86
C LYS A 75 -16.92 9.96 -8.09
N LEU A 76 -17.95 9.17 -7.80
CA LEU A 76 -19.06 9.62 -6.96
C LEU A 76 -18.60 9.97 -5.53
N SER A 77 -17.57 9.28 -5.01
CA SER A 77 -17.00 9.63 -3.70
C SER A 77 -16.25 10.96 -3.72
N SER A 78 -15.57 11.28 -4.83
CA SER A 78 -14.93 12.60 -5.03
C SER A 78 -15.98 13.71 -5.06
N LEU A 79 -17.08 13.53 -5.82
CA LEU A 79 -18.21 14.48 -5.83
C LEU A 79 -18.85 14.63 -4.46
N ARG A 80 -19.09 13.53 -3.74
CA ARG A 80 -19.69 13.58 -2.39
C ARG A 80 -18.82 14.40 -1.42
N SER A 81 -17.50 14.27 -1.51
CA SER A 81 -16.57 15.05 -0.70
C SER A 81 -16.59 16.53 -1.09
N PHE A 82 -16.65 16.84 -2.38
CA PHE A 82 -16.71 18.19 -2.90
C PHE A 82 -18.03 18.91 -2.49
N TYR A 83 -19.17 18.29 -2.71
CA TYR A 83 -20.46 18.89 -2.32
C TYR A 83 -20.63 19.02 -0.80
N LYS A 84 -20.00 18.14 -0.01
CA LYS A 84 -19.92 18.32 1.46
C LYS A 84 -19.07 19.55 1.83
N TYR A 85 -18.02 19.84 1.08
CA TYR A 85 -17.22 21.04 1.26
C TYR A 85 -18.02 22.30 0.89
N LEU A 86 -18.75 22.31 -0.24
CA LEU A 86 -19.59 23.42 -0.65
C LEU A 86 -20.69 23.73 0.37
N LEU A 87 -21.34 22.70 0.93
CA LEU A 87 -22.28 22.86 2.04
C LEU A 87 -21.65 23.54 3.27
N LYS A 88 -20.42 23.10 3.64
CA LYS A 88 -19.69 23.69 4.77
C LYS A 88 -19.32 25.17 4.52
N LYS A 89 -19.07 25.53 3.26
CA LYS A 89 -18.76 26.92 2.85
C LYS A 89 -20.02 27.80 2.69
N GLY A 90 -21.20 27.21 2.68
CA GLY A 90 -22.46 27.95 2.41
C GLY A 90 -22.67 28.29 0.93
N GLU A 91 -21.90 27.68 0.03
CA GLU A 91 -22.03 27.88 -1.42
C GLU A 91 -23.29 27.19 -2.01
N ILE A 92 -23.81 26.22 -1.28
CA ILE A 92 -25.07 25.50 -1.60
C ILE A 92 -25.84 25.21 -0.31
N GLU A 93 -27.16 25.14 -0.42
CA GLU A 93 -28.05 24.79 0.70
C GLU A 93 -28.32 23.29 0.79
N VAL A 94 -28.35 22.62 -0.37
CA VAL A 94 -28.66 21.19 -0.48
C VAL A 94 -27.64 20.48 -1.36
N SER A 95 -27.17 19.33 -0.92
CA SER A 95 -26.23 18.51 -1.70
C SER A 95 -26.97 17.67 -2.74
N PRO A 96 -26.57 17.70 -4.04
CA PRO A 96 -27.11 16.82 -5.06
C PRO A 96 -26.79 15.33 -4.81
N MET A 97 -25.89 15.07 -3.86
CA MET A 97 -25.44 13.69 -3.55
C MET A 97 -26.27 12.96 -2.51
N GLN A 98 -27.32 13.58 -1.92
CA GLN A 98 -28.08 13.01 -0.79
C GLN A 98 -28.62 11.60 -1.09
N ASN A 99 -29.22 11.38 -2.26
CA ASN A 99 -29.85 10.12 -2.64
C ASN A 99 -29.15 9.44 -3.83
N ILE A 100 -27.87 9.72 -4.03
CA ILE A 100 -27.10 9.09 -5.09
C ILE A 100 -26.44 7.81 -4.58
N ASN A 101 -26.96 6.69 -5.04
CA ASN A 101 -26.35 5.37 -4.85
C ASN A 101 -25.49 5.03 -6.09
N GLY A 102 -24.26 4.60 -5.85
CA GLY A 102 -23.41 4.16 -6.93
C GLY A 102 -23.75 2.74 -7.40
N PRO A 103 -23.26 2.33 -8.59
CA PRO A 103 -23.50 1.01 -9.14
C PRO A 103 -23.02 -0.11 -8.19
N LYS A 104 -23.76 -1.23 -8.16
CA LYS A 104 -23.40 -2.41 -7.36
C LYS A 104 -22.02 -2.92 -7.78
N LYS A 105 -21.15 -3.13 -6.80
CA LYS A 105 -19.82 -3.72 -7.02
C LYS A 105 -19.93 -5.22 -6.99
N ALA A 106 -19.40 -5.90 -8.00
CA ALA A 106 -19.13 -7.32 -7.87
C ALA A 106 -18.15 -7.53 -6.70
N LYS A 107 -18.45 -8.48 -5.83
CA LYS A 107 -17.56 -8.93 -4.75
C LYS A 107 -16.85 -10.22 -5.20
N PRO A 108 -15.77 -10.14 -6.00
CA PRO A 108 -15.04 -11.35 -6.37
C PRO A 108 -14.49 -11.97 -5.09
N LEU A 109 -14.46 -13.30 -5.04
CA LEU A 109 -13.80 -14.02 -3.96
C LEU A 109 -12.34 -13.55 -3.85
N PRO A 110 -11.86 -13.33 -2.63
CA PRO A 110 -10.47 -13.01 -2.39
C PRO A 110 -9.57 -14.08 -2.99
N GLN A 111 -8.51 -13.66 -3.69
CA GLN A 111 -7.52 -14.58 -4.25
C GLN A 111 -6.30 -14.56 -3.34
N PHE A 112 -5.81 -15.75 -3.00
CA PHE A 112 -4.57 -15.94 -2.24
C PHE A 112 -3.74 -17.03 -2.92
N VAL A 113 -2.46 -17.05 -2.64
CA VAL A 113 -1.52 -18.06 -3.11
C VAL A 113 -1.53 -19.22 -2.11
N ARG A 114 -1.58 -20.45 -2.57
CA ARG A 114 -1.48 -21.63 -1.69
C ARG A 114 -0.08 -21.71 -1.09
N GLU A 115 0.04 -22.21 0.12
CA GLU A 115 1.30 -22.36 0.84
C GLU A 115 2.33 -23.14 0.02
N ALA A 116 1.97 -24.30 -0.51
CA ALA A 116 2.84 -25.09 -1.38
C ALA A 116 3.31 -24.35 -2.64
N ASP A 117 2.55 -23.38 -3.16
CA ASP A 117 2.97 -22.55 -4.29
C ASP A 117 3.93 -21.45 -3.85
N MET A 118 3.77 -20.93 -2.61
CA MET A 118 4.71 -20.00 -2.00
C MET A 118 6.04 -20.68 -1.67
N ASP A 119 6.01 -21.90 -1.14
CA ASP A 119 7.22 -22.67 -0.84
C ASP A 119 8.01 -22.94 -2.13
N ARG A 120 7.35 -23.40 -3.18
CA ARG A 120 8.00 -23.55 -4.49
C ARG A 120 8.62 -22.27 -5.05
N LEU A 121 8.03 -21.12 -4.72
CA LEU A 121 8.53 -19.82 -5.17
C LEU A 121 9.75 -19.36 -4.34
N LEU A 122 9.74 -19.63 -3.05
CA LEU A 122 10.74 -19.17 -2.10
C LEU A 122 11.87 -20.18 -1.86
N ASP A 123 11.58 -21.49 -1.88
CA ASP A 123 12.53 -22.57 -1.61
C ASP A 123 13.24 -23.07 -2.88
N LYS A 124 13.54 -22.15 -3.78
CA LYS A 124 14.43 -22.50 -4.91
C LYS A 124 15.74 -23.03 -4.34
N THR A 125 16.08 -24.26 -4.71
CA THR A 125 17.20 -25.05 -4.19
C THR A 125 18.59 -24.43 -4.43
N SER A 126 18.70 -23.46 -5.31
CA SER A 126 19.94 -22.72 -5.57
C SER A 126 19.98 -21.40 -4.82
N ALA A 127 21.08 -21.12 -4.17
CA ALA A 127 21.39 -19.79 -3.66
C ALA A 127 21.25 -18.76 -4.79
N PRO A 128 20.80 -17.52 -4.50
CA PRO A 128 20.74 -16.46 -5.50
C PRO A 128 22.14 -16.26 -6.11
N ALA A 129 22.23 -16.27 -7.43
CA ALA A 129 23.51 -16.07 -8.11
C ALA A 129 23.97 -14.59 -8.12
N THR A 130 23.02 -13.68 -7.92
CA THR A 130 23.26 -12.24 -7.94
C THR A 130 22.50 -11.55 -6.81
N TRP A 131 23.00 -10.36 -6.40
CA TRP A 131 22.29 -9.55 -5.40
C TRP A 131 20.88 -9.14 -5.87
N GLN A 132 20.68 -8.97 -7.19
CA GLN A 132 19.36 -8.68 -7.76
C GLN A 132 18.37 -9.83 -7.53
N GLU A 133 18.83 -11.06 -7.71
CA GLU A 133 17.99 -12.25 -7.43
C GLU A 133 17.70 -12.38 -5.94
N ALA A 134 18.67 -12.10 -5.08
CA ALA A 134 18.50 -12.07 -3.63
C ALA A 134 17.46 -11.02 -3.24
N ARG A 135 17.58 -9.79 -3.75
CA ARG A 135 16.63 -8.69 -3.57
C ARG A 135 15.21 -9.11 -4.00
N ASP A 136 15.10 -9.62 -5.22
CA ASP A 136 13.80 -9.96 -5.81
C ASP A 136 13.09 -11.05 -5.02
N ARG A 137 13.82 -12.07 -4.57
CA ARG A 137 13.32 -13.15 -3.70
C ARG A 137 12.91 -12.58 -2.33
N LEU A 138 13.77 -11.75 -1.74
CA LEU A 138 13.55 -11.16 -0.44
C LEU A 138 12.32 -10.23 -0.39
N ILE A 139 12.06 -9.47 -1.44
CA ILE A 139 10.85 -8.65 -1.57
C ILE A 139 9.59 -9.52 -1.53
N ILE A 140 9.56 -10.65 -2.24
CA ILE A 140 8.43 -11.58 -2.24
C ILE A 140 8.26 -12.21 -0.84
N GLN A 141 9.35 -12.67 -0.24
CA GLN A 141 9.38 -13.25 1.08
C GLN A 141 8.86 -12.26 2.13
N LEU A 142 9.32 -11.01 2.07
CA LEU A 142 8.89 -9.96 2.99
C LEU A 142 7.39 -9.68 2.89
N PHE A 143 6.81 -9.60 1.67
CA PHE A 143 5.37 -9.47 1.52
C PHE A 143 4.60 -10.65 2.12
N TYR A 144 5.10 -11.86 1.89
CA TYR A 144 4.44 -13.09 2.36
C TYR A 144 4.54 -13.25 3.86
N GLU A 145 5.70 -12.98 4.46
CA GLU A 145 5.92 -13.22 5.89
C GLU A 145 5.44 -12.07 6.78
N THR A 146 5.28 -10.86 6.25
CA THR A 146 4.91 -9.68 7.09
C THR A 146 3.57 -9.06 6.74
N GLY A 147 3.02 -9.39 5.59
CA GLY A 147 1.84 -8.72 5.09
C GLY A 147 2.00 -7.19 4.92
N ILE A 148 3.22 -6.69 4.77
CA ILE A 148 3.54 -5.27 4.59
C ILE A 148 2.80 -4.64 3.40
N ARG A 149 2.44 -3.35 3.46
CA ARG A 149 1.88 -2.64 2.31
C ARG A 149 2.97 -2.27 1.31
N LEU A 150 2.60 -2.17 0.02
CA LEU A 150 3.54 -1.77 -1.04
C LEU A 150 4.23 -0.43 -0.73
N SER A 151 3.49 0.57 -0.25
CA SER A 151 4.07 1.87 0.12
C SER A 151 5.01 1.80 1.32
N GLU A 152 4.73 0.93 2.27
CA GLU A 152 5.59 0.70 3.43
C GLU A 152 6.88 0.00 3.02
N LEU A 153 6.82 -1.04 2.18
CA LEU A 153 8.01 -1.71 1.65
C LEU A 153 8.92 -0.77 0.86
N VAL A 154 8.34 0.05 -0.01
CA VAL A 154 9.10 1.05 -0.79
C VAL A 154 9.80 2.07 0.11
N GLY A 155 9.17 2.41 1.24
CA GLY A 155 9.71 3.37 2.21
C GLY A 155 10.74 2.81 3.19
N LEU A 156 11.00 1.49 3.21
CA LEU A 156 11.93 0.89 4.16
C LEU A 156 13.37 1.36 3.95
N ASN A 157 14.01 1.65 5.07
CA ASN A 157 15.45 1.88 5.18
C ASN A 157 16.12 0.69 5.86
N VAL A 158 17.42 0.57 5.73
CA VAL A 158 18.21 -0.46 6.44
C VAL A 158 18.03 -0.33 7.96
N GLY A 159 18.04 0.89 8.48
CA GLY A 159 17.82 1.17 9.92
C GLY A 159 16.42 0.87 10.45
N ASP A 160 15.46 0.54 9.58
CA ASP A 160 14.14 0.10 10.02
C ASP A 160 14.10 -1.40 10.39
N VAL A 161 15.19 -2.14 10.14
CA VAL A 161 15.32 -3.57 10.46
C VAL A 161 16.07 -3.73 11.77
N ASP A 162 15.41 -4.20 12.80
CA ASP A 162 16.02 -4.58 14.07
C ASP A 162 16.38 -6.08 14.05
N PHE A 163 17.62 -6.37 13.73
CA PHE A 163 18.14 -7.72 13.63
C PHE A 163 18.22 -8.43 14.99
N TYR A 164 18.36 -7.69 16.08
CA TYR A 164 18.45 -8.24 17.43
C TYR A 164 17.06 -8.64 17.94
N ARG A 165 16.07 -7.72 17.82
CA ARG A 165 14.69 -7.99 18.21
C ARG A 165 13.93 -8.83 17.18
N LYS A 166 14.50 -9.06 16.00
CA LYS A 166 13.87 -9.74 14.87
C LYS A 166 12.55 -9.06 14.49
N ALA A 167 12.64 -7.80 14.14
CA ALA A 167 11.48 -6.97 13.88
C ALA A 167 11.76 -5.92 12.79
N ILE A 168 10.71 -5.49 12.10
CA ILE A 168 10.77 -4.41 11.13
C ILE A 168 9.81 -3.31 11.56
N LYS A 169 10.32 -2.08 11.63
CA LYS A 169 9.53 -0.88 11.85
C LYS A 169 9.01 -0.37 10.51
N VAL A 170 7.70 -0.25 10.36
CA VAL A 170 7.08 0.28 9.14
C VAL A 170 6.27 1.53 9.44
N THR A 171 6.37 2.50 8.52
CA THR A 171 5.62 3.76 8.60
C THR A 171 4.48 3.73 7.59
N GLY A 172 3.27 3.76 8.10
CA GLY A 172 2.04 3.72 7.32
C GLY A 172 1.43 5.10 7.06
N LYS A 173 0.18 5.11 6.64
CA LYS A 173 -0.59 6.33 6.37
C LYS A 173 -0.64 7.23 7.61
N ARG A 174 -0.55 8.57 7.41
CA ARG A 174 -0.52 9.59 8.49
C ARG A 174 0.67 9.43 9.46
N ASN A 175 1.79 8.92 8.95
CA ASN A 175 3.01 8.71 9.73
C ASN A 175 2.82 7.76 10.95
N LYS A 176 1.80 6.90 10.92
CA LYS A 176 1.62 5.88 11.97
C LYS A 176 2.65 4.78 11.78
N GLN A 177 3.40 4.51 12.84
CA GLN A 177 4.40 3.45 12.86
C GLN A 177 3.83 2.21 13.53
N ARG A 178 4.29 1.04 13.08
CA ARG A 178 4.10 -0.24 13.77
C ARG A 178 5.32 -1.11 13.61
N ILE A 179 5.48 -2.03 14.54
CA ILE A 179 6.57 -3.01 14.55
C ILE A 179 5.98 -4.36 14.12
N ILE A 180 6.61 -5.02 13.16
CA ILE A 180 6.21 -6.33 12.66
C ILE A 180 7.31 -7.31 13.04
N PRO A 181 7.00 -8.39 13.80
CA PRO A 181 7.95 -9.47 14.07
C PRO A 181 8.29 -10.23 12.78
N ILE A 182 9.51 -10.74 12.68
CA ILE A 182 9.99 -11.52 11.53
C ILE A 182 10.65 -12.81 11.99
N GLY A 183 10.60 -13.84 11.13
CA GLY A 183 11.20 -15.15 11.40
C GLY A 183 12.73 -15.14 11.21
N ASP A 184 13.38 -16.16 11.76
CA ASP A 184 14.85 -16.29 11.73
C ASP A 184 15.40 -16.40 10.30
N GLY A 185 14.71 -17.14 9.42
CA GLY A 185 15.09 -17.25 8.01
C GLY A 185 15.05 -15.92 7.26
N LEU A 186 14.03 -15.08 7.53
CA LEU A 186 13.94 -13.76 6.93
C LEU A 186 15.04 -12.82 7.48
N VAL A 187 15.34 -12.90 8.78
CA VAL A 187 16.44 -12.16 9.42
C VAL A 187 17.78 -12.48 8.73
N GLN A 188 18.04 -13.77 8.52
CA GLN A 188 19.29 -14.23 7.90
C GLN A 188 19.39 -13.73 6.46
N ASN A 189 18.33 -13.91 5.66
CA ASN A 189 18.29 -13.45 4.27
C ASN A 189 18.44 -11.91 4.16
N LEU A 190 17.89 -11.16 5.12
CA LEU A 190 18.05 -9.71 5.19
C LEU A 190 19.50 -9.32 5.50
N LYS A 191 20.16 -10.01 6.43
CA LYS A 191 21.58 -9.76 6.74
C LYS A 191 22.46 -9.99 5.52
N GLU A 192 22.35 -11.17 4.91
CA GLU A 192 23.11 -11.53 3.71
C GLU A 192 22.87 -10.53 2.56
N TYR A 193 21.62 -10.12 2.38
CA TYR A 193 21.30 -9.14 1.35
C TYR A 193 21.93 -7.76 1.63
N VAL A 194 21.86 -7.26 2.85
CA VAL A 194 22.42 -5.95 3.22
C VAL A 194 23.93 -5.94 3.04
N GLU A 195 24.64 -7.04 3.34
CA GLU A 195 26.08 -7.19 3.12
C GLU A 195 26.46 -7.14 1.62
N THR A 196 25.54 -7.52 0.73
CA THR A 196 25.76 -7.51 -0.73
C THR A 196 25.28 -6.21 -1.40
N LEU A 197 24.69 -5.28 -0.65
CA LEU A 197 24.24 -4.01 -1.21
C LEU A 197 25.43 -3.22 -1.79
N PRO A 198 25.30 -2.67 -3.00
CA PRO A 198 26.29 -1.73 -3.50
C PRO A 198 26.34 -0.53 -2.56
N SER A 199 27.55 -0.15 -2.16
CA SER A 199 27.75 1.02 -1.29
C SER A 199 26.94 2.22 -1.80
N PRO A 200 26.24 2.95 -0.93
CA PRO A 200 25.49 4.13 -1.35
C PRO A 200 26.46 5.11 -2.00
N PRO A 201 26.06 5.78 -3.11
CA PRO A 201 26.87 6.84 -3.68
C PRO A 201 27.05 7.92 -2.60
N CYS A 202 28.28 8.11 -2.14
CA CYS A 202 28.61 9.17 -1.20
C CYS A 202 28.41 10.53 -1.89
N GLU A 203 27.57 11.37 -1.36
CA GLU A 203 27.60 12.80 -1.68
C GLU A 203 28.93 13.34 -1.12
N GLY A 204 29.99 13.34 -1.95
CA GLY A 204 31.28 13.87 -1.54
C GLY A 204 32.52 13.12 -2.02
N GLY A 205 32.42 12.09 -2.85
CA GLY A 205 33.54 11.54 -3.61
C GLY A 205 34.61 10.78 -2.80
N GLU A 206 34.41 10.44 -1.54
CA GLU A 206 35.29 9.58 -0.77
C GLU A 206 34.81 8.13 -0.83
N SER A 207 35.62 7.24 -1.39
CA SER A 207 35.39 5.79 -1.40
C SER A 207 35.42 5.26 0.03
N PHE A 208 34.32 4.58 0.44
CA PHE A 208 34.33 3.84 1.69
C PHE A 208 35.41 2.77 1.64
N ILE A 209 36.23 2.74 2.70
CA ILE A 209 37.32 1.79 2.88
C ILE A 209 36.71 0.38 2.96
N GLU A 210 37.15 -0.53 2.07
CA GLU A 210 36.90 -1.95 2.18
C GLU A 210 37.36 -2.44 3.57
N GLY A 211 36.39 -2.87 4.40
CA GLY A 211 36.70 -3.48 5.70
C GLY A 211 35.86 -3.05 6.89
N SER A 212 34.94 -2.08 6.76
CA SER A 212 34.07 -1.71 7.86
C SER A 212 32.77 -2.54 7.81
N SER A 213 32.72 -3.61 8.60
CA SER A 213 31.54 -4.48 8.80
C SER A 213 30.46 -3.87 9.71
N SER A 214 30.46 -2.57 9.95
CA SER A 214 29.49 -1.91 10.80
C SER A 214 28.33 -1.37 9.97
N LEU A 215 27.11 -1.88 10.24
CA LEU A 215 25.83 -1.38 9.71
C LEU A 215 25.53 0.08 10.15
N GLU A 216 26.44 0.70 10.89
CA GLU A 216 26.28 2.01 11.54
C GLU A 216 26.18 3.21 10.58
N GLY A 217 26.49 3.07 9.30
CA GLY A 217 26.34 4.13 8.28
C GLY A 217 25.09 4.02 7.39
N TRP A 218 24.32 2.95 7.51
CA TRP A 218 23.23 2.63 6.58
C TRP A 218 21.83 3.08 7.03
N GLY A 219 21.70 3.71 8.20
CA GLY A 219 20.43 3.98 8.85
C GLY A 219 19.35 4.64 7.97
N GLU A 220 19.73 5.61 7.13
CA GLU A 220 18.81 6.29 6.21
C GLU A 220 18.85 5.73 4.78
N SER A 221 19.75 4.79 4.49
CA SER A 221 19.86 4.19 3.17
C SER A 221 18.67 3.29 2.87
N SER A 222 18.20 3.34 1.62
CA SER A 222 17.08 2.51 1.18
C SER A 222 17.39 1.03 1.32
N LEU A 223 16.52 0.26 1.98
CA LEU A 223 16.68 -1.18 2.10
C LEU A 223 16.66 -1.87 0.72
N PHE A 224 15.76 -1.43 -0.18
CA PHE A 224 15.67 -1.99 -1.52
C PHE A 224 15.99 -0.95 -2.58
N VAL A 225 16.91 -1.30 -3.47
CA VAL A 225 17.34 -0.46 -4.59
C VAL A 225 17.11 -1.16 -5.94
N THR A 226 16.92 -0.36 -6.99
CA THR A 226 16.84 -0.85 -8.37
C THR A 226 18.24 -1.26 -8.87
N ASP A 227 18.33 -1.84 -10.06
CA ASP A 227 19.61 -2.18 -10.69
C ASP A 227 20.51 -0.95 -10.95
N LYS A 228 19.92 0.25 -10.87
CA LYS A 228 20.65 1.54 -10.97
C LYS A 228 21.05 2.13 -9.62
N GLY A 229 20.89 1.41 -8.51
CA GLY A 229 21.20 1.89 -7.16
C GLY A 229 20.17 2.89 -6.57
N THR A 230 19.13 3.24 -7.29
CA THR A 230 18.06 4.13 -6.76
C THR A 230 17.01 3.36 -5.99
N ARG A 231 16.36 4.01 -5.02
CA ARG A 231 15.25 3.40 -4.27
C ARG A 231 14.22 2.78 -5.21
N VAL A 232 13.72 1.59 -4.89
CA VAL A 232 12.61 0.98 -5.62
C VAL A 232 11.34 1.84 -5.50
N TYR A 233 10.50 1.82 -6.54
CA TYR A 233 9.25 2.58 -6.60
C TYR A 233 8.05 1.65 -6.84
N PRO A 234 6.83 2.07 -6.49
CA PRO A 234 5.66 1.19 -6.50
C PRO A 234 5.44 0.44 -7.81
N GLY A 235 5.62 1.10 -8.96
CA GLY A 235 5.47 0.48 -10.27
C GLY A 235 6.52 -0.60 -10.57
N TRP A 236 7.74 -0.42 -10.07
CA TRP A 236 8.82 -1.40 -10.21
C TRP A 236 8.51 -2.67 -9.39
N VAL A 237 8.19 -2.50 -8.10
CA VAL A 237 7.83 -3.60 -7.21
C VAL A 237 6.59 -4.36 -7.73
N TYR A 238 5.59 -3.64 -8.25
CA TYR A 238 4.41 -4.25 -8.82
C TYR A 238 4.76 -5.17 -10.02
N ARG A 239 5.65 -4.71 -10.93
CA ARG A 239 6.11 -5.52 -12.06
C ARG A 239 6.88 -6.76 -11.60
N LEU A 240 7.77 -6.60 -10.61
CA LEU A 240 8.50 -7.70 -10.00
C LEU A 240 7.54 -8.76 -9.44
N VAL A 241 6.64 -8.38 -8.55
CA VAL A 241 5.66 -9.31 -7.94
C VAL A 241 4.81 -10.01 -9.01
N ARG A 242 4.36 -9.27 -10.02
CA ARG A 242 3.60 -9.84 -11.12
C ARG A 242 4.39 -10.88 -11.89
N LYS A 243 5.66 -10.61 -12.20
CA LYS A 243 6.59 -11.54 -12.89
C LYS A 243 6.81 -12.80 -12.04
N SER A 244 7.18 -12.64 -10.77
CA SER A 244 7.46 -13.76 -9.87
C SER A 244 6.25 -14.66 -9.68
N LEU A 245 5.07 -14.10 -9.40
CA LEU A 245 3.84 -14.88 -9.25
C LEU A 245 3.38 -15.52 -10.56
N SER A 246 3.72 -14.97 -11.74
CA SER A 246 3.36 -15.58 -13.01
C SER A 246 4.07 -16.92 -13.28
N GLN A 247 5.21 -17.11 -12.65
CA GLN A 247 5.99 -18.36 -12.77
C GLN A 247 5.48 -19.48 -11.87
N ALA A 248 4.84 -19.14 -10.75
CA ALA A 248 4.45 -20.10 -9.72
C ALA A 248 2.95 -20.42 -9.69
N VAL A 249 2.09 -19.48 -10.13
CA VAL A 249 0.64 -19.61 -9.94
C VAL A 249 -0.19 -19.15 -11.14
N THR A 250 -1.32 -19.84 -11.36
CA THR A 250 -2.29 -19.54 -12.42
C THR A 250 -3.37 -18.52 -12.01
N LEU A 251 -3.10 -17.68 -11.00
CA LEU A 251 -4.05 -16.68 -10.51
C LEU A 251 -4.32 -15.59 -11.56
N LYS A 252 -5.58 -15.15 -11.66
CA LYS A 252 -5.98 -14.01 -12.53
C LYS A 252 -5.38 -12.67 -12.06
N LYS A 253 -5.28 -12.48 -10.73
CA LYS A 253 -4.65 -11.30 -10.14
C LYS A 253 -3.33 -11.68 -9.51
N ARG A 254 -2.27 -10.95 -9.86
CA ARG A 254 -0.90 -11.13 -9.37
C ARG A 254 -0.38 -9.75 -8.94
N SER A 255 -0.43 -9.47 -7.64
CA SER A 255 -0.10 -8.14 -7.13
C SER A 255 0.38 -8.22 -5.67
N PRO A 256 1.06 -7.19 -5.14
CA PRO A 256 1.42 -7.11 -3.73
C PRO A 256 0.23 -7.30 -2.77
N HIS A 257 -0.96 -6.85 -3.16
CA HIS A 257 -2.17 -7.07 -2.36
C HIS A 257 -2.56 -8.55 -2.24
N VAL A 258 -2.28 -9.37 -3.26
CA VAL A 258 -2.53 -10.81 -3.18
C VAL A 258 -1.60 -11.46 -2.16
N LEU A 259 -0.30 -11.11 -2.15
CA LEU A 259 0.66 -11.62 -1.17
C LEU A 259 0.29 -11.22 0.26
N ARG A 260 -0.09 -9.95 0.46
CA ARG A 260 -0.59 -9.47 1.75
C ARG A 260 -1.86 -10.21 2.19
N HIS A 261 -2.75 -10.53 1.27
CA HIS A 261 -3.94 -11.32 1.57
C HIS A 261 -3.57 -12.77 1.88
N THR A 262 -2.58 -13.32 1.17
CA THR A 262 -2.01 -14.66 1.44
C THR A 262 -1.47 -14.74 2.86
N PHE A 263 -0.69 -13.75 3.31
CA PHE A 263 -0.23 -13.67 4.69
C PHE A 263 -1.39 -13.75 5.69
N ALA A 264 -2.41 -12.89 5.52
CA ALA A 264 -3.55 -12.89 6.44
C ALA A 264 -4.30 -14.23 6.45
N THR A 265 -4.49 -14.84 5.27
CA THR A 265 -5.17 -16.13 5.15
C THR A 265 -4.35 -17.25 5.79
N ALA A 266 -3.03 -17.28 5.57
CA ALA A 266 -2.15 -18.28 6.20
C ALA A 266 -2.19 -18.17 7.73
N MET A 267 -2.06 -16.95 8.28
CA MET A 267 -2.15 -16.72 9.72
C MET A 267 -3.48 -17.22 10.31
N LEU A 268 -4.61 -16.86 9.69
CA LEU A 268 -5.95 -17.26 10.17
C LEU A 268 -6.16 -18.77 10.05
N ASN A 269 -5.74 -19.39 8.96
CA ASN A 269 -5.86 -20.83 8.76
C ASN A 269 -5.06 -21.63 9.78
N ASN A 270 -3.94 -21.07 10.24
CA ASN A 270 -3.06 -21.68 11.26
C ASN A 270 -3.41 -21.23 12.70
N GLY A 271 -4.61 -20.68 12.90
CA GLY A 271 -5.20 -20.43 14.20
C GLY A 271 -4.82 -19.11 14.87
N ALA A 272 -4.25 -18.14 14.12
CA ALA A 272 -4.07 -16.81 14.68
C ALA A 272 -5.41 -16.12 14.94
N GLU A 273 -5.51 -15.41 16.04
CA GLU A 273 -6.66 -14.58 16.35
C GLU A 273 -6.82 -13.44 15.33
N LEU A 274 -8.05 -13.16 14.94
CA LEU A 274 -8.36 -12.11 13.95
C LEU A 274 -7.81 -10.72 14.37
N GLU A 275 -7.84 -10.41 15.67
CA GLU A 275 -7.34 -9.14 16.20
C GLU A 275 -5.81 -9.03 16.03
N ALA A 276 -5.06 -10.08 16.32
CA ALA A 276 -3.61 -10.12 16.11
C ALA A 276 -3.25 -9.93 14.64
N VAL A 277 -3.99 -10.56 13.71
CA VAL A 277 -3.78 -10.40 12.27
C VAL A 277 -4.10 -8.98 11.83
N LYS A 278 -5.19 -8.37 12.31
CA LYS A 278 -5.54 -6.98 12.01
C LYS A 278 -4.46 -6.01 12.48
N GLU A 279 -3.89 -6.24 13.66
CA GLU A 279 -2.85 -5.41 14.24
C GLU A 279 -1.54 -5.52 13.45
N LEU A 280 -1.07 -6.73 13.16
CA LEU A 280 0.09 -6.98 12.29
C LEU A 280 -0.06 -6.31 10.93
N MET A 281 -1.26 -6.37 10.35
CA MET A 281 -1.56 -5.71 9.09
C MET A 281 -1.73 -4.19 9.21
N GLY A 282 -1.89 -3.64 10.41
CA GLY A 282 -2.15 -2.22 10.63
C GLY A 282 -3.48 -1.78 10.01
N HIS A 283 -4.55 -2.55 10.22
CA HIS A 283 -5.91 -2.12 9.93
C HIS A 283 -6.37 -1.12 10.98
N GLU A 284 -6.81 0.07 10.54
CA GLU A 284 -7.42 1.05 11.43
C GLU A 284 -8.73 0.46 11.99
N SER A 285 -8.73 -0.06 13.21
CA SER A 285 -9.94 -0.08 14.00
C SER A 285 -10.18 1.35 14.47
N VAL A 286 -11.41 1.84 14.31
CA VAL A 286 -11.86 3.15 14.78
C VAL A 286 -11.82 3.11 16.32
N GLY A 287 -10.78 3.64 16.90
CA GLY A 287 -10.66 3.81 18.35
C GLY A 287 -9.31 3.35 18.88
N THR A 288 -8.63 4.28 19.49
CA THR A 288 -7.42 4.22 20.29
C THR A 288 -6.09 4.14 19.52
N THR A 289 -5.31 5.20 19.72
CA THR A 289 -3.86 5.19 19.58
C THR A 289 -3.33 4.31 20.71
N GLN A 290 -3.27 3.01 20.51
CA GLN A 290 -2.56 2.14 21.45
C GLN A 290 -1.07 2.44 21.32
N ILE A 291 -0.51 2.98 22.40
CA ILE A 291 0.93 3.05 22.60
C ILE A 291 1.40 1.60 22.67
N TYR A 292 2.23 1.17 21.70
CA TYR A 292 2.83 -0.17 21.72
C TYR A 292 3.64 -0.34 23.01
N THR A 293 3.10 -1.07 23.95
CA THR A 293 3.82 -1.53 25.12
C THR A 293 4.65 -2.78 24.77
N HIS A 294 5.72 -3.03 25.49
CA HIS A 294 6.53 -4.24 25.30
C HIS A 294 5.70 -5.54 25.39
N THR A 295 4.66 -5.55 26.21
CA THR A 295 3.74 -6.68 26.38
C THR A 295 2.98 -6.98 25.08
N THR A 296 2.45 -5.97 24.42
CA THR A 296 1.71 -6.13 23.15
C THR A 296 2.61 -6.67 22.02
N PHE A 297 3.87 -6.24 21.96
CA PHE A 297 4.80 -6.75 20.93
C PHE A 297 5.15 -8.23 21.14
N GLU A 298 5.38 -8.67 22.38
CA GLU A 298 5.66 -10.09 22.68
C GLU A 298 4.43 -10.99 22.40
N GLU A 299 3.22 -10.50 22.63
CA GLU A 299 1.99 -11.20 22.28
C GLU A 299 1.85 -11.36 20.76
N LEU A 300 2.10 -10.29 19.99
CA LEU A 300 2.09 -10.34 18.53
C LEU A 300 3.17 -11.27 17.96
N LYS A 301 4.36 -11.26 18.57
CA LYS A 301 5.46 -12.16 18.21
C LYS A 301 5.13 -13.61 18.50
N LYS A 302 4.44 -13.88 19.61
CA LYS A 302 3.96 -15.22 19.94
C LYS A 302 2.91 -15.69 18.93
N ALA A 303 1.90 -14.87 18.64
CA ALA A 303 0.87 -15.17 17.64
C ALA A 303 1.49 -15.42 16.26
N TYR A 304 2.45 -14.57 15.84
CA TYR A 304 3.19 -14.74 14.60
C TYR A 304 3.95 -16.06 14.56
N LYS A 305 4.73 -16.39 15.61
CA LYS A 305 5.49 -17.63 15.68
C LYS A 305 4.62 -18.88 15.66
N GLN A 306 3.44 -18.83 16.26
CA GLN A 306 2.53 -19.96 16.31
C GLN A 306 1.79 -20.21 14.99
N ALA A 307 1.47 -19.16 14.26
CA ALA A 307 0.56 -19.24 13.14
C ALA A 307 1.19 -19.00 11.76
N HIS A 308 2.36 -18.33 11.68
CA HIS A 308 2.96 -18.13 10.37
C HIS A 308 3.81 -19.35 9.97
N PRO A 309 3.57 -19.98 8.78
CA PRO A 309 4.25 -21.22 8.37
C PRO A 309 5.78 -21.12 8.37
N ARG A 310 6.32 -19.93 8.09
CA ARG A 310 7.77 -19.67 7.99
C ARG A 310 8.36 -18.93 9.20
N ALA A 311 7.60 -18.78 10.30
CA ALA A 311 8.11 -18.10 11.50
C ALA A 311 9.18 -18.91 12.25
N SER A 312 9.20 -20.24 12.09
CA SER A 312 10.02 -21.20 12.83
C SER A 312 10.74 -22.16 11.88
N ILE A 313 11.35 -21.70 10.80
CA ILE A 313 12.22 -22.56 10.00
C ILE A 313 13.62 -22.55 10.63
N ASN A 314 13.79 -23.43 11.62
CA ASN A 314 15.03 -24.05 12.01
C ASN A 314 14.77 -25.55 12.17
N GLN A 315 14.85 -26.29 11.08
CA GLN A 315 15.25 -27.69 11.05
C GLN A 315 16.07 -27.92 9.80
#